data_4d264d8fe43b582d218da917577046cc
#
_entry.id   4d264d8fe43b582d218da917577046cc
#
_cell.length_a   1.000
_cell.length_b   1.000
_cell.length_c   1.000
_cell.angle_alpha   90.00
_cell.angle_beta   90.00
_cell.angle_gamma   90.00
#
_symmetry.space_group_name_H-M   'P 1'
#
loop_
_entity.id
_entity.type
_entity.pdbx_description
1 polymer ?
#
loop_
_entity_poly.entity_id
_entity_poly.type
_entity_poly.pdbx_seq_one_letter_code
_entity_poly.pdbx_strand_id
1 'polypeptide(L)'
;MTRPAQKWSRRPESRPTEILEAAFAVFAESGYEGTTIADVGKRAGVSPALVVHYFGTKAELFAAVIQERFGSFVASEEALLASHRGSCRELLHHLLRRFWEHMWEPGSIELAVAVKAERAEFPECTRTLSQVGARWRRLIEGVLEAGRQRGEFRVSGPHTARVITAMVMGVAEGSRCFGTIEAPASTPEELWSALVSLLDQGVLAAQGEPQ
;
A
#
# COMPACT_ATOMS: atom_id res chain seq x y z
N MET A 1 -49.96 -10.05 -6.32
CA MET A 1 -48.72 -10.84 -5.98
C MET A 1 -47.68 -9.89 -5.45
N THR A 2 -47.58 -9.76 -4.13
CA THR A 2 -46.71 -8.82 -3.42
C THR A 2 -45.33 -9.49 -3.24
N ARG A 3 -44.28 -8.88 -3.80
CA ARG A 3 -42.87 -9.30 -3.62
C ARG A 3 -42.53 -9.21 -2.12
N PRO A 4 -41.97 -10.25 -1.51
CA PRO A 4 -41.53 -10.15 -0.13
C PRO A 4 -40.37 -9.17 -0.03
N ALA A 5 -40.48 -8.24 0.92
CA ALA A 5 -39.41 -7.33 1.29
C ALA A 5 -38.20 -8.15 1.79
N GLN A 6 -37.09 -8.00 1.11
CA GLN A 6 -35.82 -8.65 1.47
C GLN A 6 -35.42 -8.13 2.85
N LYS A 7 -35.56 -8.99 3.87
CA LYS A 7 -35.11 -8.71 5.24
C LYS A 7 -33.60 -8.53 5.24
N TRP A 8 -33.12 -7.30 5.35
CA TRP A 8 -31.74 -6.96 5.57
C TRP A 8 -31.31 -7.60 6.90
N SER A 9 -30.57 -8.70 6.83
CA SER A 9 -29.94 -9.30 8.00
C SER A 9 -28.79 -8.40 8.43
N ARG A 10 -28.96 -7.69 9.54
CA ARG A 10 -27.92 -6.92 10.20
C ARG A 10 -26.81 -7.86 10.64
N ARG A 11 -25.64 -7.77 10.01
CA ARG A 11 -24.38 -8.31 10.54
C ARG A 11 -23.60 -7.13 11.14
N PRO A 12 -23.65 -6.91 12.46
CA PRO A 12 -22.96 -5.76 13.10
C PRO A 12 -21.45 -5.80 12.91
N GLU A 13 -20.88 -6.99 12.78
CA GLU A 13 -19.42 -7.22 12.70
C GLU A 13 -18.79 -6.82 11.36
N SER A 14 -19.57 -6.78 10.26
CA SER A 14 -19.06 -6.37 8.94
C SER A 14 -19.17 -4.86 8.66
N ARG A 15 -19.90 -4.11 9.49
CA ARG A 15 -20.20 -2.69 9.25
C ARG A 15 -18.96 -1.76 9.23
N PRO A 16 -18.00 -1.88 10.15
CA PRO A 16 -16.81 -1.05 10.09
C PRO A 16 -16.02 -1.26 8.79
N THR A 17 -15.86 -2.51 8.35
CA THR A 17 -15.17 -2.84 7.09
C THR A 17 -15.89 -2.29 5.87
N GLU A 18 -17.23 -2.45 5.78
CA GLU A 18 -18.05 -1.89 4.70
C GLU A 18 -17.93 -0.36 4.62
N ILE A 19 -17.88 0.32 5.77
CA ILE A 19 -17.68 1.78 5.83
C ILE A 19 -16.27 2.16 5.38
N LEU A 20 -15.23 1.42 5.78
CA LEU A 20 -13.83 1.67 5.37
C LEU A 20 -13.64 1.48 3.87
N GLU A 21 -14.22 0.43 3.28
CA GLU A 21 -14.20 0.21 1.82
C GLU A 21 -14.89 1.35 1.07
N ALA A 22 -16.06 1.78 1.53
CA ALA A 22 -16.77 2.91 0.96
C ALA A 22 -15.97 4.22 1.11
N ALA A 23 -15.38 4.45 2.27
CA ALA A 23 -14.55 5.62 2.54
C ALA A 23 -13.31 5.64 1.65
N PHE A 24 -12.62 4.50 1.50
CA PHE A 24 -11.48 4.36 0.59
C PHE A 24 -11.85 4.79 -0.83
N ALA A 25 -12.96 4.26 -1.36
CA ALA A 25 -13.39 4.58 -2.71
C ALA A 25 -13.72 6.08 -2.87
N VAL A 26 -14.42 6.70 -1.89
CA VAL A 26 -14.75 8.13 -1.94
C VAL A 26 -13.50 8.99 -1.83
N PHE A 27 -12.55 8.67 -0.94
CA PHE A 27 -11.29 9.41 -0.82
C PHE A 27 -10.41 9.27 -2.08
N ALA A 28 -10.38 8.10 -2.71
CA ALA A 28 -9.63 7.88 -3.94
C ALA A 28 -10.22 8.68 -5.13
N GLU A 29 -11.56 8.81 -5.20
CA GLU A 29 -12.26 9.51 -6.28
C GLU A 29 -12.22 11.04 -6.10
N SER A 30 -12.40 11.54 -4.88
CA SER A 30 -12.65 12.96 -4.59
C SER A 30 -11.53 13.66 -3.82
N GLY A 31 -10.49 12.94 -3.43
CA GLY A 31 -9.46 13.41 -2.52
C GLY A 31 -9.98 13.63 -1.11
N TYR A 32 -9.11 14.09 -0.22
CA TYR A 32 -9.50 14.33 1.17
C TYR A 32 -10.48 15.51 1.26
N GLU A 33 -10.16 16.69 0.68
CA GLU A 33 -10.99 17.89 0.78
C GLU A 33 -12.38 17.70 0.15
N GLY A 34 -12.45 17.05 -1.02
CA GLY A 34 -13.70 16.82 -1.74
C GLY A 34 -14.62 15.77 -1.08
N THR A 35 -14.17 15.07 -0.05
CA THR A 35 -14.93 14.01 0.64
C THR A 35 -15.65 14.55 1.86
N THR A 36 -16.92 14.15 2.04
CA THR A 36 -17.68 14.38 3.27
C THR A 36 -18.09 13.07 3.95
N ILE A 37 -18.33 13.09 5.26
CA ILE A 37 -18.88 11.95 5.99
C ILE A 37 -20.25 11.51 5.41
N ALA A 38 -21.03 12.45 4.87
CA ALA A 38 -22.31 12.16 4.24
C ALA A 38 -22.13 11.35 2.94
N ASP A 39 -21.12 11.66 2.12
CA ASP A 39 -20.80 10.90 0.90
C ASP A 39 -20.40 9.47 1.22
N VAL A 40 -19.55 9.29 2.24
CA VAL A 40 -19.17 7.96 2.74
C VAL A 40 -20.40 7.20 3.25
N GLY A 41 -21.23 7.82 4.06
CA GLY A 41 -22.47 7.21 4.53
C GLY A 41 -23.39 6.78 3.40
N LYS A 42 -23.59 7.65 2.41
CA LYS A 42 -24.37 7.36 1.19
C LYS A 42 -23.81 6.17 0.43
N ARG A 43 -22.51 6.12 0.24
CA ARG A 43 -21.82 5.02 -0.48
C ARG A 43 -21.88 3.69 0.28
N ALA A 44 -21.73 3.72 1.59
CA ALA A 44 -21.82 2.56 2.47
C ALA A 44 -23.27 2.10 2.76
N GLY A 45 -24.28 2.88 2.34
CA GLY A 45 -25.69 2.59 2.63
C GLY A 45 -26.02 2.73 4.12
N VAL A 46 -25.35 3.65 4.83
CA VAL A 46 -25.54 3.92 6.26
C VAL A 46 -25.77 5.42 6.53
N SER A 47 -26.28 5.76 7.72
CA SER A 47 -26.41 7.17 8.11
C SER A 47 -25.02 7.80 8.38
N PRO A 48 -24.84 9.11 8.13
CA PRO A 48 -23.64 9.84 8.53
C PRO A 48 -23.34 9.70 10.04
N ALA A 49 -24.35 9.67 10.88
CA ALA A 49 -24.22 9.48 12.32
C ALA A 49 -23.59 8.10 12.67
N LEU A 50 -23.89 7.07 11.89
CA LEU A 50 -23.27 5.75 12.08
C LEU A 50 -21.79 5.75 11.69
N VAL A 51 -21.40 6.47 10.64
CA VAL A 51 -20.00 6.66 10.26
C VAL A 51 -19.23 7.36 11.38
N VAL A 52 -19.77 8.46 11.90
CA VAL A 52 -19.21 9.21 13.04
C VAL A 52 -19.13 8.33 14.31
N HIS A 53 -20.14 7.51 14.55
CA HIS A 53 -20.14 6.59 15.70
C HIS A 53 -18.96 5.61 15.66
N TYR A 54 -18.62 5.06 14.49
CA TYR A 54 -17.52 4.09 14.37
C TYR A 54 -16.14 4.75 14.25
N PHE A 55 -16.05 5.88 13.58
CA PHE A 55 -14.75 6.44 13.16
C PHE A 55 -14.50 7.88 13.63
N GLY A 56 -15.47 8.54 14.26
CA GLY A 56 -15.30 9.90 14.74
C GLY A 56 -15.29 10.95 13.62
N THR A 57 -14.22 11.70 13.52
CA THR A 57 -14.04 12.78 12.54
C THR A 57 -13.64 12.25 11.16
N LYS A 58 -13.71 13.11 10.13
CA LYS A 58 -13.20 12.80 8.78
C LYS A 58 -11.72 12.44 8.80
N ALA A 59 -10.92 13.11 9.63
CA ALA A 59 -9.48 12.83 9.76
C ALA A 59 -9.22 11.46 10.39
N GLU A 60 -9.97 11.08 11.42
CA GLU A 60 -9.87 9.76 12.05
C GLU A 60 -10.32 8.65 11.10
N LEU A 61 -11.41 8.86 10.36
CA LEU A 61 -11.85 7.95 9.31
C LEU A 61 -10.76 7.78 8.22
N PHE A 62 -10.14 8.88 7.78
CA PHE A 62 -9.08 8.84 6.78
C PHE A 62 -7.86 8.08 7.29
N ALA A 63 -7.44 8.33 8.53
CA ALA A 63 -6.35 7.57 9.17
C ALA A 63 -6.67 6.07 9.29
N ALA A 64 -7.94 5.73 9.61
CA ALA A 64 -8.40 4.34 9.65
C ALA A 64 -8.36 3.68 8.25
N VAL A 65 -8.73 4.39 7.20
CA VAL A 65 -8.62 3.91 5.81
C VAL A 65 -7.15 3.62 5.44
N ILE A 66 -6.23 4.52 5.80
CA ILE A 66 -4.79 4.33 5.56
C ILE A 66 -4.30 3.09 6.31
N GLN A 67 -4.69 2.94 7.57
CA GLN A 67 -4.30 1.79 8.39
C GLN A 67 -4.86 0.49 7.83
N GLU A 68 -6.12 0.48 7.41
CA GLU A 68 -6.75 -0.71 6.82
C GLU A 68 -6.09 -1.07 5.50
N ARG A 69 -5.89 -0.09 4.60
CA ARG A 69 -5.36 -0.34 3.27
C ARG A 69 -3.90 -0.76 3.26
N PHE A 70 -3.04 0.02 3.88
CA PHE A 70 -1.59 -0.20 3.86
C PHE A 70 -1.10 -0.98 5.08
N GLY A 71 -1.72 -0.79 6.26
CA GLY A 71 -1.30 -1.47 7.48
C GLY A 71 -1.64 -2.96 7.47
N SER A 72 -2.82 -3.33 6.97
CA SER A 72 -3.24 -4.73 6.81
C SER A 72 -2.40 -5.46 5.77
N PHE A 73 -2.05 -4.77 4.65
CA PHE A 73 -1.10 -5.29 3.69
C PHE A 73 0.25 -5.62 4.35
N VAL A 74 0.86 -4.68 5.07
CA VAL A 74 2.15 -4.91 5.73
C VAL A 74 2.05 -6.03 6.76
N ALA A 75 0.94 -6.13 7.51
CA ALA A 75 0.73 -7.20 8.47
C ALA A 75 0.68 -8.58 7.80
N SER A 76 0.07 -8.70 6.61
CA SER A 76 0.05 -9.95 5.86
C SER A 76 1.45 -10.38 5.41
N GLU A 77 2.29 -9.44 5.00
CA GLU A 77 3.66 -9.72 4.58
C GLU A 77 4.58 -10.05 5.78
N GLU A 78 4.36 -9.44 6.96
CA GLU A 78 5.02 -9.83 8.22
C GLU A 78 4.71 -11.29 8.59
N ALA A 79 3.45 -11.71 8.45
CA ALA A 79 3.05 -13.10 8.70
C ALA A 79 3.69 -14.09 7.69
N LEU A 80 3.77 -13.71 6.42
CA LEU A 80 4.44 -14.48 5.39
C LEU A 80 5.93 -14.67 5.70
N LEU A 81 6.62 -13.61 6.08
CA LEU A 81 8.04 -13.66 6.45
C LEU A 81 8.30 -14.69 7.57
N ALA A 82 7.44 -14.74 8.58
CA ALA A 82 7.57 -15.67 9.69
C ALA A 82 7.50 -17.15 9.27
N SER A 83 6.80 -17.46 8.17
CA SER A 83 6.62 -18.81 7.64
C SER A 83 7.55 -19.18 6.50
N HIS A 84 8.25 -18.21 5.89
CA HIS A 84 9.10 -18.43 4.72
C HIS A 84 10.31 -19.35 5.04
N ARG A 85 10.61 -20.30 4.13
CA ARG A 85 11.71 -21.26 4.26
C ARG A 85 12.64 -21.32 3.03
N GLY A 86 12.38 -20.48 2.02
CA GLY A 86 13.16 -20.39 0.79
C GLY A 86 14.40 -19.49 0.89
N SER A 87 14.94 -19.10 -0.26
CA SER A 87 16.02 -18.13 -0.34
C SER A 87 15.56 -16.72 0.02
N CYS A 88 16.49 -15.89 0.50
CA CYS A 88 16.19 -14.48 0.77
C CYS A 88 15.91 -13.72 -0.54
N ARG A 89 16.50 -14.16 -1.65
CA ARG A 89 16.25 -13.59 -2.98
C ARG A 89 14.80 -13.80 -3.41
N GLU A 90 14.30 -15.04 -3.33
CA GLU A 90 12.88 -15.34 -3.66
C GLU A 90 11.93 -14.56 -2.77
N LEU A 91 12.22 -14.48 -1.47
CA LEU A 91 11.40 -13.72 -0.53
C LEU A 91 11.39 -12.22 -0.85
N LEU A 92 12.55 -11.64 -1.15
CA LEU A 92 12.63 -10.22 -1.51
C LEU A 92 11.84 -9.92 -2.78
N HIS A 93 12.01 -10.75 -3.84
CA HIS A 93 11.24 -10.61 -5.07
C HIS A 93 9.73 -10.73 -4.82
N HIS A 94 9.33 -11.70 -3.98
CA HIS A 94 7.92 -11.87 -3.61
C HIS A 94 7.36 -10.63 -2.91
N LEU A 95 8.04 -10.14 -1.88
CA LEU A 95 7.61 -8.96 -1.12
C LEU A 95 7.50 -7.72 -2.03
N LEU A 96 8.51 -7.49 -2.88
CA LEU A 96 8.50 -6.35 -3.79
C LEU A 96 7.42 -6.47 -4.86
N ARG A 97 7.16 -7.69 -5.38
CA ARG A 97 6.08 -7.95 -6.33
C ARG A 97 4.72 -7.68 -5.70
N ARG A 98 4.49 -8.18 -4.49
CA ARG A 98 3.27 -7.94 -3.74
C ARG A 98 3.03 -6.46 -3.47
N PHE A 99 4.09 -5.74 -3.08
CA PHE A 99 4.02 -4.29 -2.89
C PHE A 99 3.72 -3.55 -4.19
N TRP A 100 4.36 -3.95 -5.30
CA TRP A 100 4.07 -3.43 -6.63
C TRP A 100 2.59 -3.62 -6.99
N GLU A 101 2.07 -4.83 -6.91
CA GLU A 101 0.68 -5.15 -7.19
C GLU A 101 -0.29 -4.33 -6.34
N HIS A 102 0.00 -4.22 -5.03
CA HIS A 102 -0.79 -3.43 -4.11
C HIS A 102 -0.82 -1.93 -4.47
N MET A 103 0.28 -1.37 -4.93
CA MET A 103 0.32 0.02 -5.40
C MET A 103 -0.47 0.24 -6.68
N TRP A 104 -0.57 -0.77 -7.55
CA TRP A 104 -1.35 -0.69 -8.78
C TRP A 104 -2.84 -0.98 -8.59
N GLU A 105 -3.28 -1.41 -7.42
CA GLU A 105 -4.70 -1.53 -7.12
C GLU A 105 -5.39 -0.16 -7.22
N PRO A 106 -6.61 -0.11 -7.78
CA PRO A 106 -7.32 1.16 -7.97
C PRO A 106 -7.44 1.95 -6.66
N GLY A 107 -7.05 3.21 -6.68
CA GLY A 107 -7.13 4.13 -5.55
C GLY A 107 -5.92 4.08 -4.58
N SER A 108 -5.02 3.10 -4.66
CA SER A 108 -3.88 3.00 -3.72
C SER A 108 -2.87 4.12 -3.91
N ILE A 109 -2.50 4.42 -5.15
CA ILE A 109 -1.58 5.53 -5.47
C ILE A 109 -2.25 6.87 -5.16
N GLU A 110 -3.50 7.04 -5.57
CA GLU A 110 -4.28 8.25 -5.34
C GLU A 110 -4.38 8.57 -3.84
N LEU A 111 -4.65 7.57 -3.01
CA LEU A 111 -4.68 7.71 -1.55
C LEU A 111 -3.30 8.09 -0.99
N ALA A 112 -2.23 7.44 -1.44
CA ALA A 112 -0.87 7.74 -0.99
C ALA A 112 -0.44 9.17 -1.37
N VAL A 113 -0.80 9.63 -2.58
CA VAL A 113 -0.55 11.00 -3.05
C VAL A 113 -1.36 12.01 -2.26
N ALA A 114 -2.66 11.75 -2.00
CA ALA A 114 -3.51 12.62 -1.20
C ALA A 114 -2.93 12.85 0.21
N VAL A 115 -2.46 11.80 0.89
CA VAL A 115 -1.81 11.94 2.21
C VAL A 115 -0.56 12.80 2.16
N LYS A 116 0.22 12.70 1.08
CA LYS A 116 1.45 13.49 0.92
C LYS A 116 1.14 14.96 0.63
N ALA A 117 0.11 15.25 -0.16
CA ALA A 117 -0.33 16.60 -0.48
C ALA A 117 -0.82 17.36 0.76
N GLU A 118 -1.61 16.70 1.60
CA GLU A 118 -2.24 17.25 2.79
C GLU A 118 -1.36 17.16 4.07
N ARG A 119 -0.08 16.92 3.90
CA ARG A 119 0.85 16.58 4.99
C ARG A 119 0.91 17.60 6.13
N ALA A 120 0.77 18.88 5.82
CA ALA A 120 0.83 19.95 6.82
C ALA A 120 -0.46 20.05 7.63
N GLU A 121 -1.61 19.74 7.03
CA GLU A 121 -2.92 19.92 7.65
C GLU A 121 -3.36 18.68 8.44
N PHE A 122 -2.85 17.47 8.08
CA PHE A 122 -3.25 16.20 8.72
C PHE A 122 -2.06 15.42 9.27
N PRO A 123 -1.45 15.87 10.38
CA PRO A 123 -0.28 15.23 10.96
C PRO A 123 -0.53 13.77 11.40
N GLU A 124 -1.77 13.42 11.75
CA GLU A 124 -2.12 12.05 12.15
C GLU A 124 -2.10 11.08 10.98
N CYS A 125 -2.66 11.46 9.82
CA CYS A 125 -2.62 10.64 8.62
C CYS A 125 -1.18 10.44 8.13
N THR A 126 -0.38 11.50 8.15
CA THR A 126 1.05 11.46 7.84
C THR A 126 1.80 10.55 8.80
N ARG A 127 1.48 10.59 10.09
CA ARG A 127 2.06 9.73 11.12
C ARG A 127 1.72 8.27 10.86
N THR A 128 0.44 7.95 10.59
CA THR A 128 -0.03 6.61 10.29
C THR A 128 0.69 6.05 9.07
N LEU A 129 0.72 6.77 7.95
CA LEU A 129 1.43 6.34 6.74
C LEU A 129 2.94 6.17 6.98
N SER A 130 3.55 7.06 7.77
CA SER A 130 4.96 6.98 8.13
C SER A 130 5.28 5.74 8.97
N GLN A 131 4.40 5.38 9.91
CA GLN A 131 4.53 4.17 10.73
C GLN A 131 4.41 2.90 9.90
N VAL A 132 3.41 2.83 9.03
CA VAL A 132 3.22 1.71 8.08
C VAL A 132 4.44 1.57 7.17
N GLY A 133 4.90 2.67 6.58
CA GLY A 133 6.09 2.68 5.73
C GLY A 133 7.38 2.29 6.49
N ALA A 134 7.49 2.62 7.77
CA ALA A 134 8.60 2.18 8.61
C ALA A 134 8.55 0.67 8.90
N ARG A 135 7.36 0.08 9.10
CA ARG A 135 7.19 -1.37 9.25
C ARG A 135 7.61 -2.08 7.96
N TRP A 136 7.10 -1.63 6.82
CA TRP A 136 7.49 -2.16 5.51
C TRP A 136 9.01 -2.15 5.30
N ARG A 137 9.67 -1.01 5.54
CA ARG A 137 11.12 -0.90 5.40
C ARG A 137 11.87 -1.88 6.30
N ARG A 138 11.44 -2.07 7.54
CA ARG A 138 12.05 -3.05 8.46
C ARG A 138 11.94 -4.48 7.93
N LEU A 139 10.85 -4.85 7.25
CA LEU A 139 10.73 -6.15 6.58
C LEU A 139 11.83 -6.31 5.51
N ILE A 140 11.96 -5.33 4.62
CA ILE A 140 12.97 -5.35 3.56
C ILE A 140 14.40 -5.36 4.15
N GLU A 141 14.67 -4.55 5.17
CA GLU A 141 15.94 -4.53 5.88
C GLU A 141 16.31 -5.91 6.45
N GLY A 142 15.36 -6.57 7.10
CA GLY A 142 15.54 -7.90 7.66
C GLY A 142 15.88 -8.95 6.61
N VAL A 143 15.18 -8.94 5.48
CA VAL A 143 15.45 -9.86 4.35
C VAL A 143 16.81 -9.59 3.72
N LEU A 144 17.16 -8.32 3.50
CA LEU A 144 18.46 -7.93 2.94
C LEU A 144 19.61 -8.36 3.87
N GLU A 145 19.47 -8.16 5.16
CA GLU A 145 20.50 -8.54 6.12
C GLU A 145 20.64 -10.06 6.24
N ALA A 146 19.53 -10.79 6.27
CA ALA A 146 19.57 -12.25 6.25
C ALA A 146 20.23 -12.80 4.98
N GLY A 147 19.90 -12.22 3.82
CA GLY A 147 20.50 -12.60 2.54
C GLY A 147 21.98 -12.27 2.46
N ARG A 148 22.42 -11.13 3.02
CA ARG A 148 23.85 -10.81 3.13
C ARG A 148 24.61 -11.82 3.99
N GLN A 149 24.04 -12.23 5.13
CA GLN A 149 24.63 -13.24 6.01
C GLN A 149 24.74 -14.61 5.35
N ARG A 150 23.83 -14.93 4.42
CA ARG A 150 23.85 -16.17 3.63
C ARG A 150 24.71 -16.07 2.36
N GLY A 151 25.29 -14.89 2.07
CA GLY A 151 26.02 -14.64 0.83
C GLY A 151 25.16 -14.48 -0.43
N GLU A 152 23.84 -14.34 -0.26
CA GLU A 152 22.90 -14.17 -1.39
C GLU A 152 22.88 -12.73 -1.93
N PHE A 153 23.28 -11.73 -1.10
CA PHE A 153 23.27 -10.32 -1.46
C PHE A 153 24.61 -9.64 -1.22
N ARG A 154 24.95 -8.68 -2.09
CA ARG A 154 26.18 -7.87 -1.96
C ARG A 154 26.01 -6.74 -0.94
N VAL A 155 24.82 -6.19 -0.82
CA VAL A 155 24.52 -5.02 0.00
C VAL A 155 23.31 -5.27 0.89
N SER A 156 23.31 -4.63 2.04
CA SER A 156 22.22 -4.63 3.00
C SER A 156 22.16 -3.28 3.74
N GLY A 157 21.23 -3.17 4.66
CA GLY A 157 21.12 -2.04 5.56
C GLY A 157 19.99 -1.07 5.21
N PRO A 158 19.74 -0.08 6.10
CA PRO A 158 18.56 0.77 6.05
C PRO A 158 18.51 1.68 4.83
N HIS A 159 19.66 2.10 4.31
CA HIS A 159 19.70 2.93 3.11
C HIS A 159 19.30 2.13 1.86
N THR A 160 19.74 0.89 1.74
CA THR A 160 19.39 0.00 0.62
C THR A 160 17.90 -0.27 0.60
N ALA A 161 17.30 -0.67 1.72
CA ALA A 161 15.86 -0.89 1.82
C ALA A 161 15.05 0.37 1.47
N ARG A 162 15.54 1.54 1.90
CA ARG A 162 14.91 2.83 1.62
C ARG A 162 14.94 3.17 0.13
N VAL A 163 16.08 2.95 -0.53
CA VAL A 163 16.24 3.18 -1.97
C VAL A 163 15.34 2.23 -2.76
N ILE A 164 15.35 0.93 -2.46
CA ILE A 164 14.48 -0.05 -3.13
C ILE A 164 13.00 0.33 -3.00
N THR A 165 12.55 0.64 -1.78
CA THR A 165 11.17 1.07 -1.57
C THR A 165 10.83 2.34 -2.35
N ALA A 166 11.74 3.33 -2.36
CA ALA A 166 11.55 4.58 -3.09
C ALA A 166 11.52 4.37 -4.61
N MET A 167 12.32 3.45 -5.15
CA MET A 167 12.30 3.09 -6.57
C MET A 167 10.94 2.50 -6.97
N VAL A 168 10.45 1.52 -6.21
CA VAL A 168 9.12 0.89 -6.48
C VAL A 168 8.01 1.93 -6.45
N MET A 169 7.96 2.75 -5.40
CA MET A 169 6.95 3.81 -5.26
C MET A 169 7.08 4.86 -6.36
N GLY A 170 8.30 5.35 -6.61
CA GLY A 170 8.55 6.39 -7.60
C GLY A 170 8.17 5.98 -9.02
N VAL A 171 8.45 4.74 -9.40
CA VAL A 171 8.02 4.20 -10.71
C VAL A 171 6.49 4.10 -10.78
N ALA A 172 5.83 3.58 -9.74
CA ALA A 172 4.38 3.44 -9.72
C ALA A 172 3.67 4.83 -9.77
N GLU A 173 4.09 5.76 -8.91
CA GLU A 173 3.53 7.12 -8.86
C GLU A 173 3.83 7.90 -10.16
N GLY A 174 5.09 7.85 -10.63
CA GLY A 174 5.53 8.55 -11.83
C GLY A 174 4.76 8.10 -13.09
N SER A 175 4.53 6.80 -13.22
CA SER A 175 3.79 6.25 -14.35
C SER A 175 2.33 6.69 -14.38
N ARG A 176 1.71 6.88 -13.21
CA ARG A 176 0.33 7.38 -13.10
C ARG A 176 0.25 8.91 -13.30
N CYS A 177 1.23 9.65 -12.79
CA CYS A 177 1.22 11.11 -12.85
C CYS A 177 1.77 11.66 -14.17
N PHE A 178 2.75 11.01 -14.78
CA PHE A 178 3.48 11.54 -15.95
C PHE A 178 3.36 10.68 -17.22
N GLY A 179 2.80 9.48 -17.13
CA GLY A 179 2.75 8.49 -18.23
C GLY A 179 2.00 8.90 -19.49
N THR A 180 1.44 10.10 -19.52
CA THR A 180 0.70 10.63 -20.70
C THR A 180 1.49 11.65 -21.51
N ILE A 181 2.72 12.04 -21.09
CA ILE A 181 3.37 13.23 -21.64
C ILE A 181 4.42 12.92 -22.73
N GLU A 182 5.19 11.85 -22.65
CA GLU A 182 6.40 11.72 -23.50
C GLU A 182 6.73 10.35 -24.11
N ALA A 183 5.99 9.27 -23.81
CA ALA A 183 6.27 7.94 -24.40
C ALA A 183 5.00 7.10 -24.55
N PRO A 184 4.99 6.06 -25.41
CA PRO A 184 3.95 5.05 -25.36
C PRO A 184 3.93 4.48 -23.93
N ALA A 185 2.76 4.50 -23.32
CA ALA A 185 2.59 4.14 -21.90
C ALA A 185 3.14 2.72 -21.68
N SER A 186 4.24 2.62 -20.94
CA SER A 186 4.78 1.32 -20.50
C SER A 186 3.75 0.63 -19.62
N THR A 187 3.55 -0.65 -19.84
CA THR A 187 2.67 -1.45 -18.98
C THR A 187 3.29 -1.61 -17.58
N PRO A 188 2.49 -1.82 -16.54
CA PRO A 188 3.02 -2.14 -15.21
C PRO A 188 3.99 -3.32 -15.22
N GLU A 189 3.78 -4.30 -16.10
CA GLU A 189 4.63 -5.49 -16.20
C GLU A 189 5.99 -5.19 -16.85
N GLU A 190 6.04 -4.34 -17.87
CA GLU A 190 7.31 -3.91 -18.48
C GLU A 190 8.16 -3.12 -17.47
N LEU A 191 7.53 -2.21 -16.71
CA LEU A 191 8.20 -1.44 -15.67
C LEU A 191 8.69 -2.33 -14.53
N TRP A 192 7.88 -3.32 -14.13
CA TRP A 192 8.28 -4.32 -13.14
C TRP A 192 9.51 -5.11 -13.61
N SER A 193 9.49 -5.59 -14.84
CA SER A 193 10.59 -6.38 -15.40
C SER A 193 11.90 -5.58 -15.44
N ALA A 194 11.84 -4.30 -15.81
CA ALA A 194 13.00 -3.40 -15.79
C ALA A 194 13.51 -3.18 -14.35
N LEU A 195 12.60 -2.95 -13.39
CA LEU A 195 12.95 -2.77 -11.98
C LEU A 195 13.66 -3.99 -11.41
N VAL A 196 13.13 -5.20 -11.64
CA VAL A 196 13.73 -6.46 -11.18
C VAL A 196 15.12 -6.66 -11.79
N SER A 197 15.28 -6.41 -13.10
CA SER A 197 16.57 -6.51 -13.76
C SER A 197 17.63 -5.59 -13.12
N LEU A 198 17.27 -4.34 -12.82
CA LEU A 198 18.16 -3.41 -12.12
C LEU A 198 18.53 -3.89 -10.71
N LEU A 199 17.57 -4.43 -9.97
CA LEU A 199 17.81 -4.96 -8.63
C LEU A 199 18.73 -6.19 -8.68
N ASP A 200 18.49 -7.14 -9.58
CA ASP A 200 19.29 -8.36 -9.70
C ASP A 200 20.74 -8.07 -10.09
N GLN A 201 20.95 -7.15 -11.01
CA GLN A 201 22.29 -6.77 -11.46
C GLN A 201 23.03 -5.90 -10.45
N GLY A 202 22.32 -5.00 -9.74
CA GLY A 202 22.93 -4.02 -8.84
C GLY A 202 23.05 -4.49 -7.39
N VAL A 203 21.94 -4.92 -6.81
CA VAL A 203 21.83 -5.19 -5.36
C VAL A 203 22.00 -6.65 -5.01
N LEU A 204 21.46 -7.53 -5.86
CA LEU A 204 21.31 -8.95 -5.58
C LEU A 204 22.38 -9.82 -6.24
N ALA A 205 23.32 -9.23 -7.00
CA ALA A 205 24.44 -10.00 -7.57
C ALA A 205 25.25 -10.64 -6.44
N ALA A 206 25.39 -11.97 -6.47
CA ALA A 206 26.18 -12.69 -5.50
C ALA A 206 27.65 -12.23 -5.50
N GLN A 207 28.31 -12.27 -4.34
CA GLN A 207 29.78 -12.14 -4.30
C GLN A 207 30.35 -13.42 -4.91
N GLY A 208 30.93 -13.33 -6.10
CA GLY A 208 31.79 -14.39 -6.60
C GLY A 208 31.47 -14.91 -8.00
N GLU A 209 31.77 -14.10 -9.01
CA GLU A 209 32.57 -14.56 -10.15
C GLU A 209 33.72 -13.59 -10.29
N PRO A 210 34.99 -14.01 -10.07
CA PRO A 210 36.14 -13.23 -10.47
C PRO A 210 36.17 -13.18 -12.01
N GLN A 211 36.27 -11.97 -12.57
CA GLN A 211 36.56 -11.73 -13.97
C GLN A 211 37.97 -12.24 -14.30
#